data_7fd85f7dd0c915ea9418e708fbd7c6f5
#
_entry.id   7fd85f7dd0c915ea9418e708fbd7c6f5
#
_cell.length_a   1.000
_cell.length_b   1.000
_cell.length_c   1.000
_cell.angle_alpha   90.00
_cell.angle_beta   90.00
_cell.angle_gamma   90.00
#
_symmetry.space_group_name_H-M   'P 1'
#
loop_
_entity.id
_entity.type
_entity.pdbx_description
1 polymer ?
#
loop_
_entity_poly.entity_id
_entity_poly.type
_entity_poly.pdbx_seq_one_letter_code
_entity_poly.pdbx_strand_id
1 'polypeptide(L)'
;LAYGIWYAHQLEKERLNKELNSIISNGYATLYLVARELVLKSNKDGYVVGSRGSVGSSLVATMSEITEINPLIPHYICPKCKNVEFIGDNEYSSGVDLPDKKCPVCGSEYIKEGQDIPFEVFLGFEGDKEPDIDLNFAGEYQGYIHKYTEVLFGEGKVFRAGTIGEIKEKTAFGYIKKFFENYPELESEFKSSANLRKLARNISGTRRTTGQHAGGLIIVPVNNEILDFTPIQYPADDKSTNILTTHFNYRTLEETLLKLDLLGHNVPSIIKQLENLTGIDPMTIPIGDKATMALFSSTDSLDIKHEYSNMDKGTLGIPEFGTKFVNSIYDFNA
;
A
#
# COMPACT_ATOMS: atom_id res chain seq x y z
N LEU A 1 18.29 6.74 13.75
CA LEU A 1 18.49 8.14 14.23
C LEU A 1 19.64 8.85 13.50
N ALA A 2 19.93 8.44 12.28
CA ALA A 2 21.09 8.96 11.56
C ALA A 2 20.79 10.18 10.68
N TYR A 3 19.55 10.52 10.46
CA TYR A 3 19.25 11.74 9.73
C TYR A 3 19.39 12.92 10.71
N GLY A 4 20.57 13.53 10.67
CA GLY A 4 20.95 14.54 11.62
C GLY A 4 19.98 15.70 11.62
N ILE A 5 19.07 15.71 12.58
CA ILE A 5 18.24 16.84 13.01
C ILE A 5 19.06 18.15 13.12
N TRP A 6 20.36 18.06 13.18
CA TRP A 6 21.30 19.17 13.37
C TRP A 6 21.50 20.08 12.16
N TYR A 7 21.11 19.66 10.95
CA TYR A 7 21.23 20.46 9.72
C TYR A 7 19.90 20.55 8.95
N ALA A 8 18.77 20.37 9.68
CA ALA A 8 17.48 20.53 9.03
C ALA A 8 17.37 21.94 8.44
N HIS A 9 17.27 22.00 7.12
CA HIS A 9 16.94 23.20 6.40
C HIS A 9 15.60 23.76 6.93
N GLN A 10 15.39 25.07 6.87
CA GLN A 10 14.15 25.67 7.38
C GLN A 10 12.91 25.02 6.75
N LEU A 11 12.98 24.67 5.47
CA LEU A 11 11.94 23.96 4.72
C LEU A 11 11.56 22.63 5.36
N GLU A 12 12.53 21.81 5.78
CA GLU A 12 12.28 20.53 6.47
C GLU A 12 11.58 20.77 7.81
N LYS A 13 12.02 21.77 8.57
CA LYS A 13 11.43 22.12 9.86
C LYS A 13 10.00 22.61 9.74
N GLU A 14 9.72 23.46 8.76
CA GLU A 14 8.38 23.96 8.49
C GLU A 14 7.45 22.82 8.08
N ARG A 15 7.90 21.96 7.17
CA ARG A 15 7.17 20.78 6.73
C ARG A 15 6.90 19.81 7.89
N LEU A 16 7.93 19.48 8.68
CA LEU A 16 7.81 18.57 9.83
C LEU A 16 6.83 19.11 10.88
N ASN A 17 6.93 20.41 11.23
CA ASN A 17 6.03 21.03 12.19
C ASN A 17 4.59 21.07 11.69
N LYS A 18 4.36 21.37 10.42
CA LYS A 18 3.03 21.33 9.79
C LYS A 18 2.42 19.94 9.90
N GLU A 19 3.16 18.91 9.54
CA GLU A 19 2.70 17.51 9.60
C GLU A 19 2.43 17.05 11.03
N LEU A 20 3.38 17.28 11.96
CA LEU A 20 3.21 16.89 13.36
C LEU A 20 2.00 17.57 14.01
N ASN A 21 1.80 18.86 13.75
CA ASN A 21 0.63 19.58 14.27
C ASN A 21 -0.67 18.96 13.74
N SER A 22 -0.74 18.66 12.45
CA SER A 22 -1.92 18.01 11.85
C SER A 22 -2.16 16.61 12.43
N ILE A 23 -1.13 15.78 12.53
CA ILE A 23 -1.21 14.41 13.06
C ILE A 23 -1.66 14.42 14.51
N ILE A 24 -1.11 15.30 15.34
CA ILE A 24 -1.42 15.36 16.78
C ILE A 24 -2.82 15.96 17.01
N SER A 25 -3.16 17.06 16.35
CA SER A 25 -4.45 17.73 16.55
C SER A 25 -5.64 16.88 16.11
N ASN A 26 -5.46 16.03 15.10
CA ASN A 26 -6.47 15.10 14.60
C ASN A 26 -6.44 13.72 15.28
N GLY A 27 -5.54 13.50 16.26
CA GLY A 27 -5.50 12.25 17.03
C GLY A 27 -4.83 11.05 16.33
N TYR A 28 -4.15 11.26 15.20
CA TYR A 28 -3.55 10.17 14.40
C TYR A 28 -2.20 9.65 14.92
N ALA A 29 -1.67 10.24 15.99
CA ALA A 29 -0.35 9.87 16.53
C ALA A 29 -0.24 8.37 16.88
N THR A 30 -1.30 7.79 17.43
CA THR A 30 -1.33 6.35 17.77
C THR A 30 -1.19 5.48 16.53
N LEU A 31 -1.84 5.83 15.41
CA LEU A 31 -1.74 5.09 14.15
C LEU A 31 -0.30 5.07 13.64
N TYR A 32 0.38 6.22 13.64
CA TYR A 32 1.80 6.31 13.27
C TYR A 32 2.71 5.46 14.17
N LEU A 33 2.51 5.52 15.48
CA LEU A 33 3.31 4.72 16.43
C LEU A 33 3.12 3.21 16.22
N VAL A 34 1.89 2.78 15.99
CA VAL A 34 1.59 1.36 15.72
C VAL A 34 2.19 0.93 14.38
N ALA A 35 2.00 1.70 13.32
CA ALA A 35 2.59 1.41 12.02
C ALA A 35 4.12 1.27 12.13
N ARG A 36 4.77 2.20 12.82
CA ARG A 36 6.21 2.15 13.11
C ARG A 36 6.64 0.87 13.82
N GLU A 37 5.96 0.48 14.91
CA GLU A 37 6.30 -0.72 15.67
C GLU A 37 6.16 -2.00 14.82
N LEU A 38 5.14 -2.07 13.96
CA LEU A 38 4.93 -3.19 13.04
C LEU A 38 6.03 -3.28 11.99
N VAL A 39 6.43 -2.15 11.40
CA VAL A 39 7.51 -2.09 10.41
C VAL A 39 8.84 -2.47 11.05
N LEU A 40 9.18 -1.88 12.21
CA LEU A 40 10.41 -2.19 12.93
C LEU A 40 10.49 -3.66 13.32
N LYS A 41 9.37 -4.26 13.75
CA LYS A 41 9.30 -5.68 14.07
C LYS A 41 9.61 -6.55 12.87
N SER A 42 9.02 -6.24 11.70
CA SER A 42 9.26 -6.98 10.47
C SER A 42 10.72 -6.86 10.01
N ASN A 43 11.26 -5.64 9.98
CA ASN A 43 12.65 -5.38 9.61
C ASN A 43 13.64 -6.09 10.54
N LYS A 44 13.37 -6.09 11.84
CA LYS A 44 14.17 -6.82 12.83
C LYS A 44 14.18 -8.33 12.59
N ASP A 45 13.08 -8.88 12.14
CA ASP A 45 12.94 -10.29 11.80
C ASP A 45 13.48 -10.62 10.38
N GLY A 46 14.04 -9.61 9.68
CA GLY A 46 14.70 -9.75 8.39
C GLY A 46 13.77 -9.71 7.19
N TYR A 47 12.57 -9.15 7.33
CA TYR A 47 11.63 -8.95 6.24
C TYR A 47 11.39 -7.46 6.00
N VAL A 48 11.76 -6.97 4.82
CA VAL A 48 11.46 -5.59 4.43
C VAL A 48 9.95 -5.38 4.28
N VAL A 49 9.49 -4.18 4.61
CA VAL A 49 8.09 -3.78 4.46
C VAL A 49 8.01 -2.72 3.39
N GLY A 50 7.12 -2.91 2.41
CA GLY A 50 6.81 -1.87 1.44
C GLY A 50 5.66 -1.01 1.93
N SER A 51 5.82 0.29 1.91
CA SER A 51 4.69 1.21 2.10
C SER A 51 3.90 1.35 0.80
N ARG A 52 2.60 1.55 0.90
CA ARG A 52 1.72 1.69 -0.26
C ARG A 52 0.83 2.93 -0.12
N GLY A 53 0.49 3.52 -1.27
CA GLY A 53 -0.46 4.63 -1.32
C GLY A 53 0.11 5.95 -0.82
N SER A 54 -0.74 6.75 -0.19
CA SER A 54 -0.43 8.14 0.14
C SER A 54 0.50 8.36 1.33
N VAL A 55 0.84 7.31 2.10
CA VAL A 55 1.76 7.43 3.25
C VAL A 55 3.15 7.94 2.87
N GLY A 56 3.60 7.65 1.63
CA GLY A 56 4.86 8.18 1.10
C GLY A 56 4.91 9.72 0.94
N SER A 57 3.80 10.42 1.15
CA SER A 57 3.75 11.89 1.16
C SER A 57 3.97 12.50 2.55
N SER A 58 4.15 11.68 3.59
CA SER A 58 4.41 12.15 4.96
C SER A 58 5.88 12.09 5.33
N LEU A 59 6.50 13.24 5.57
CA LEU A 59 7.87 13.33 6.09
C LEU A 59 7.97 12.72 7.49
N VAL A 60 6.93 12.86 8.32
CA VAL A 60 6.88 12.20 9.64
C VAL A 60 6.91 10.69 9.49
N ALA A 61 6.24 10.11 8.50
CA ALA A 61 6.29 8.68 8.23
C ALA A 61 7.70 8.24 7.81
N THR A 62 8.39 9.02 6.97
CA THR A 62 9.80 8.77 6.58
C THR A 62 10.73 8.84 7.79
N MET A 63 10.62 9.90 8.59
CA MET A 63 11.46 10.10 9.77
C MET A 63 11.19 9.06 10.89
N SER A 64 9.99 8.49 10.89
CA SER A 64 9.59 7.42 11.80
C SER A 64 9.89 6.01 11.27
N GLU A 65 10.55 5.87 10.13
CA GLU A 65 10.92 4.59 9.51
C GLU A 65 9.68 3.74 9.09
N ILE A 66 8.54 4.39 8.86
CA ILE A 66 7.33 3.72 8.34
C ILE A 66 7.43 3.52 6.83
N THR A 67 8.06 4.48 6.14
CA THR A 67 8.31 4.45 4.69
C THR A 67 9.73 4.92 4.39
N GLU A 68 10.33 4.38 3.36
CA GLU A 68 11.61 4.81 2.82
C GLU A 68 11.51 6.00 1.85
N ILE A 69 10.28 6.39 1.49
CA ILE A 69 10.03 7.49 0.55
C ILE A 69 10.24 8.84 1.25
N ASN A 70 11.13 9.65 0.70
CA ASN A 70 11.33 11.03 1.14
C ASN A 70 10.47 11.98 0.31
N PRO A 71 9.41 12.61 0.87
CA PRO A 71 8.47 13.45 0.12
C PRO A 71 8.97 14.88 -0.14
N LEU A 72 10.14 15.24 0.33
CA LEU A 72 10.71 16.57 0.09
C LEU A 72 11.07 16.77 -1.39
N ILE A 73 11.29 18.00 -1.78
CA ILE A 73 11.80 18.33 -3.11
C ILE A 73 13.15 17.64 -3.37
N PRO A 74 13.56 17.43 -4.64
CA PRO A 74 14.84 16.80 -4.98
C PRO A 74 16.02 17.48 -4.29
N HIS A 75 16.88 16.68 -3.67
CA HIS A 75 18.04 17.19 -2.93
C HIS A 75 19.16 16.16 -2.82
N TYR A 76 20.33 16.66 -2.49
CA TYR A 76 21.51 15.88 -2.18
C TYR A 76 21.74 15.82 -0.67
N ILE A 77 22.10 14.64 -0.16
CA ILE A 77 22.51 14.44 1.24
C ILE A 77 23.90 13.80 1.28
N CYS A 78 24.84 14.42 1.99
CA CYS A 78 26.15 13.80 2.21
C CYS A 78 26.06 12.74 3.33
N PRO A 79 26.37 11.47 3.05
CA PRO A 79 26.32 10.43 4.08
C PRO A 79 27.37 10.64 5.18
N LYS A 80 28.49 11.34 4.87
CA LYS A 80 29.59 11.55 5.78
C LYS A 80 29.47 12.81 6.64
N CYS A 81 29.32 13.97 6.03
CA CYS A 81 29.31 15.26 6.77
C CYS A 81 27.90 15.83 6.94
N LYS A 82 26.86 15.15 6.42
CA LYS A 82 25.45 15.53 6.52
C LYS A 82 25.10 16.88 5.86
N ASN A 83 25.96 17.37 4.98
CA ASN A 83 25.63 18.54 4.18
C ASN A 83 24.46 18.22 3.25
N VAL A 84 23.46 19.10 3.21
CA VAL A 84 22.25 18.96 2.38
C VAL A 84 22.20 20.12 1.39
N GLU A 85 21.81 19.82 0.15
CA GLU A 85 21.67 20.81 -0.92
C GLU A 85 20.35 20.55 -1.66
N PHE A 86 19.35 21.43 -1.46
CA PHE A 86 18.06 21.37 -2.15
C PHE A 86 18.16 21.93 -3.57
N ILE A 87 17.47 21.28 -4.50
CA ILE A 87 17.36 21.70 -5.90
C ILE A 87 15.94 22.27 -6.09
N GLY A 88 15.84 23.60 -6.24
CA GLY A 88 14.56 24.32 -6.21
C GLY A 88 13.96 24.70 -7.55
N ASP A 89 14.58 24.38 -8.67
CA ASP A 89 14.25 24.97 -9.97
C ASP A 89 13.20 24.18 -10.79
N ASN A 90 12.49 23.21 -10.19
CA ASN A 90 11.55 22.31 -10.88
C ASN A 90 12.14 21.62 -12.14
N GLU A 91 13.47 21.56 -12.23
CA GLU A 91 14.17 20.90 -13.33
C GLU A 91 14.07 19.37 -13.22
N TYR A 92 13.97 18.87 -11.98
CA TYR A 92 13.88 17.45 -11.67
C TYR A 92 12.64 17.18 -10.82
N SER A 93 11.86 16.18 -11.20
CA SER A 93 10.68 15.72 -10.45
C SER A 93 11.03 14.74 -9.32
N SER A 94 12.21 14.13 -9.39
CA SER A 94 12.67 13.13 -8.43
C SER A 94 14.18 13.31 -8.18
N GLY A 95 14.57 13.10 -6.93
CA GLY A 95 15.98 13.06 -6.56
C GLY A 95 16.78 11.97 -7.29
N VAL A 96 16.12 10.88 -7.69
CA VAL A 96 16.74 9.79 -8.46
C VAL A 96 17.32 10.28 -9.80
N ASP A 97 16.69 11.28 -10.42
CA ASP A 97 17.07 11.83 -11.71
C ASP A 97 18.20 12.87 -11.63
N LEU A 98 18.57 13.28 -10.41
CA LEU A 98 19.66 14.23 -10.21
C LEU A 98 21.00 13.63 -10.72
N PRO A 99 21.86 14.44 -11.36
CA PRO A 99 23.20 13.99 -11.75
C PRO A 99 24.05 13.61 -10.54
N ASP A 100 24.97 12.66 -10.74
CA ASP A 100 25.89 12.28 -9.68
C ASP A 100 26.84 13.45 -9.34
N LYS A 101 26.99 13.72 -8.05
CA LYS A 101 27.74 14.87 -7.54
C LYS A 101 28.50 14.50 -6.27
N LYS A 102 29.66 15.11 -6.09
CA LYS A 102 30.46 14.99 -4.86
C LYS A 102 30.16 16.15 -3.92
N CYS A 103 30.11 15.83 -2.63
CA CYS A 103 29.95 16.82 -1.58
C CYS A 103 31.10 17.87 -1.63
N PRO A 104 30.81 19.17 -1.76
CA PRO A 104 31.84 20.20 -1.81
C PRO A 104 32.58 20.38 -0.48
N VAL A 105 32.00 19.90 0.63
CA VAL A 105 32.59 20.01 1.97
C VAL A 105 33.61 18.92 2.26
N CYS A 106 33.31 17.65 1.90
CA CYS A 106 34.17 16.53 2.29
C CYS A 106 34.57 15.58 1.15
N GLY A 107 34.12 15.86 -0.08
CA GLY A 107 34.47 15.07 -1.28
C GLY A 107 33.80 13.70 -1.40
N SER A 108 32.94 13.29 -0.46
CA SER A 108 32.20 12.04 -0.53
C SER A 108 31.10 12.11 -1.60
N GLU A 109 30.74 10.98 -2.21
CA GLU A 109 29.58 10.92 -3.10
C GLU A 109 28.31 11.29 -2.31
N TYR A 110 27.45 12.09 -2.95
CA TYR A 110 26.14 12.42 -2.40
C TYR A 110 25.14 11.27 -2.59
N ILE A 111 24.22 11.13 -1.64
CA ILE A 111 22.97 10.40 -1.83
C ILE A 111 21.96 11.38 -2.44
N LYS A 112 21.14 10.88 -3.36
CA LYS A 112 20.11 11.65 -4.09
C LYS A 112 18.75 11.21 -3.59
N GLU A 113 17.95 12.13 -3.07
CA GLU A 113 16.62 11.87 -2.50
C GLU A 113 15.63 12.96 -2.89
N GLY A 114 14.35 12.72 -2.51
CA GLY A 114 13.25 13.66 -2.72
C GLY A 114 12.35 13.28 -3.89
N GLN A 115 11.04 13.26 -3.63
CA GLN A 115 10.01 12.86 -4.61
C GLN A 115 8.99 14.00 -4.86
N ASP A 116 9.21 15.17 -4.25
CA ASP A 116 8.35 16.35 -4.36
C ASP A 116 6.85 16.05 -4.20
N ILE A 117 6.48 15.36 -3.11
CA ILE A 117 5.11 14.95 -2.85
C ILE A 117 4.49 15.85 -1.78
N PRO A 118 3.39 16.57 -2.07
CA PRO A 118 2.70 17.40 -1.09
C PRO A 118 2.05 16.55 0.02
N PHE A 119 2.11 17.04 1.28
CA PHE A 119 1.48 16.34 2.42
C PHE A 119 -0.05 16.23 2.30
N GLU A 120 -0.66 17.16 1.62
CA GLU A 120 -2.09 17.22 1.36
C GLU A 120 -2.61 15.98 0.61
N VAL A 121 -1.74 15.25 -0.08
CA VAL A 121 -2.08 13.96 -0.70
C VAL A 121 -2.49 12.94 0.35
N PHE A 122 -1.91 13.02 1.57
CA PHE A 122 -2.17 12.07 2.65
C PHE A 122 -3.38 12.46 3.51
N LEU A 123 -3.37 13.63 4.10
CA LEU A 123 -4.38 14.06 5.08
C LEU A 123 -5.38 15.10 4.54
N GLY A 124 -5.33 15.47 3.27
CA GLY A 124 -6.13 16.58 2.73
C GLY A 124 -5.58 17.97 3.12
N PHE A 125 -6.21 19.00 2.60
CA PHE A 125 -5.77 20.39 2.84
C PHE A 125 -6.03 20.87 4.27
N GLU A 126 -7.09 20.38 4.89
CA GLU A 126 -7.51 20.73 6.25
C GLU A 126 -7.18 19.65 7.29
N GLY A 127 -6.56 18.53 6.85
CA GLY A 127 -6.27 17.39 7.70
C GLY A 127 -7.52 16.55 8.03
N ASP A 128 -8.57 16.70 7.26
CA ASP A 128 -9.89 16.08 7.43
C ASP A 128 -9.98 14.68 6.80
N LYS A 129 -9.02 14.33 5.95
CA LYS A 129 -8.92 12.98 5.38
C LYS A 129 -8.26 12.05 6.40
N GLU A 130 -8.94 10.97 6.76
CA GLU A 130 -8.37 9.92 7.59
C GLU A 130 -7.14 9.28 6.91
N PRO A 131 -5.99 9.17 7.62
CA PRO A 131 -4.78 8.59 7.06
C PRO A 131 -4.95 7.08 6.84
N ASP A 132 -4.69 6.63 5.63
CA ASP A 132 -4.67 5.23 5.26
C ASP A 132 -3.20 4.77 5.15
N ILE A 133 -2.73 4.07 6.18
CA ILE A 133 -1.36 3.53 6.22
C ILE A 133 -1.40 2.07 5.80
N ASP A 134 -1.27 1.84 4.50
CA ASP A 134 -1.17 0.52 3.91
C ASP A 134 0.26 -0.01 3.99
N LEU A 135 0.44 -1.17 4.63
CA LEU A 135 1.74 -1.82 4.78
C LEU A 135 1.74 -3.19 4.09
N ASN A 136 2.66 -3.37 3.16
CA ASN A 136 2.88 -4.62 2.43
C ASN A 136 3.96 -5.44 3.13
N PHE A 137 3.56 -6.49 3.83
CA PHE A 137 4.45 -7.46 4.45
C PHE A 137 4.71 -8.66 3.52
N ALA A 138 5.79 -9.38 3.73
CA ALA A 138 5.99 -10.66 3.06
C ALA A 138 4.80 -11.60 3.33
N GLY A 139 4.31 -12.29 2.29
CA GLY A 139 3.11 -13.11 2.39
C GLY A 139 3.21 -14.19 3.47
N GLU A 140 4.38 -14.83 3.58
CA GLU A 140 4.67 -15.84 4.61
C GLU A 140 4.80 -15.24 6.02
N TYR A 141 5.08 -13.95 6.14
CA TYR A 141 5.22 -13.26 7.42
C TYR A 141 3.92 -12.60 7.88
N GLN A 142 2.93 -12.39 7.00
CA GLN A 142 1.68 -11.71 7.31
C GLN A 142 0.94 -12.30 8.51
N GLY A 143 0.84 -13.62 8.59
CA GLY A 143 0.17 -14.31 9.71
C GLY A 143 0.82 -14.02 11.06
N TYR A 144 2.15 -13.91 11.07
CA TYR A 144 2.90 -13.57 12.27
C TYR A 144 2.68 -12.11 12.70
N ILE A 145 2.73 -11.16 11.77
CA ILE A 145 2.53 -9.74 12.11
C ILE A 145 1.10 -9.46 12.57
N HIS A 146 0.10 -10.16 12.01
CA HIS A 146 -1.27 -10.10 12.52
C HIS A 146 -1.36 -10.58 13.98
N LYS A 147 -0.65 -11.66 14.32
CA LYS A 147 -0.61 -12.12 15.71
C LYS A 147 0.18 -11.18 16.62
N TYR A 148 1.24 -10.56 16.11
CA TYR A 148 1.98 -9.55 16.85
C TYR A 148 1.13 -8.32 17.16
N THR A 149 0.19 -7.97 16.28
CA THR A 149 -0.78 -6.90 16.56
C THR A 149 -1.64 -7.21 17.79
N GLU A 150 -2.01 -8.49 18.00
CA GLU A 150 -2.70 -8.90 19.24
C GLU A 150 -1.83 -8.71 20.49
N VAL A 151 -0.51 -8.87 20.36
CA VAL A 151 0.42 -8.59 21.48
C VAL A 151 0.47 -7.11 21.81
N LEU A 152 0.38 -6.24 20.80
CA LEU A 152 0.41 -4.78 20.99
C LEU A 152 -0.87 -4.25 21.65
N PHE A 153 -2.02 -4.75 21.24
CA PHE A 153 -3.33 -4.24 21.69
C PHE A 153 -4.01 -5.07 22.78
N GLY A 154 -3.53 -6.29 22.99
CA GLY A 154 -4.09 -7.24 23.94
C GLY A 154 -4.98 -8.30 23.29
N GLU A 155 -5.06 -9.45 23.92
CA GLU A 155 -5.92 -10.54 23.52
C GLU A 155 -7.41 -10.13 23.52
N GLY A 156 -8.15 -10.52 22.50
CA GLY A 156 -9.56 -10.14 22.35
C GLY A 156 -9.82 -8.70 21.92
N LYS A 157 -8.79 -7.95 21.51
CA LYS A 157 -8.91 -6.57 21.03
C LYS A 157 -8.66 -6.44 19.52
N VAL A 158 -8.23 -7.49 18.85
CA VAL A 158 -7.90 -7.49 17.42
C VAL A 158 -8.74 -8.54 16.70
N PHE A 159 -9.48 -8.12 15.70
CA PHE A 159 -10.35 -8.98 14.89
C PHE A 159 -10.07 -8.79 13.40
N ARG A 160 -10.23 -9.85 12.62
CA ARG A 160 -10.20 -9.71 11.15
C ARG A 160 -11.37 -8.87 10.69
N ALA A 161 -11.14 -7.96 9.78
CA ALA A 161 -12.18 -7.17 9.14
C ALA A 161 -13.07 -8.07 8.28
N GLY A 162 -14.36 -8.07 8.53
CA GLY A 162 -15.33 -8.83 7.77
C GLY A 162 -15.68 -8.15 6.45
N THR A 163 -15.95 -8.95 5.43
CA THR A 163 -16.44 -8.46 4.13
C THR A 163 -17.78 -9.11 3.80
N ILE A 164 -18.63 -8.37 3.10
CA ILE A 164 -19.90 -8.87 2.58
C ILE A 164 -19.79 -8.88 1.05
N GLY A 165 -19.86 -10.06 0.46
CA GLY A 165 -19.98 -10.23 -0.98
C GLY A 165 -21.43 -10.05 -1.42
N GLU A 166 -21.66 -9.05 -2.26
CA GLU A 166 -22.98 -8.74 -2.81
C GLU A 166 -23.14 -9.28 -4.22
N ILE A 167 -24.40 -9.52 -4.62
CA ILE A 167 -24.72 -9.84 -6.01
C ILE A 167 -24.55 -8.56 -6.84
N LYS A 168 -23.62 -8.58 -7.76
CA LYS A 168 -23.41 -7.48 -8.72
C LYS A 168 -24.37 -7.60 -9.92
N GLU A 169 -24.69 -6.48 -10.59
CA GLU A 169 -25.71 -6.41 -11.67
C GLU A 169 -25.48 -7.46 -12.77
N LYS A 170 -24.22 -7.68 -13.17
CA LYS A 170 -23.88 -8.70 -14.19
C LYS A 170 -24.21 -10.12 -13.71
N THR A 171 -23.96 -10.44 -12.46
CA THR A 171 -24.28 -11.74 -11.84
C THR A 171 -25.78 -11.89 -11.68
N ALA A 172 -26.47 -10.85 -11.22
CA ALA A 172 -27.93 -10.78 -11.11
C ALA A 172 -28.61 -11.07 -12.46
N PHE A 173 -28.12 -10.42 -13.52
CA PHE A 173 -28.61 -10.65 -14.87
C PHE A 173 -28.43 -12.10 -15.34
N GLY A 174 -27.29 -12.72 -15.02
CA GLY A 174 -27.06 -14.15 -15.29
C GLY A 174 -28.04 -15.06 -14.53
N TYR A 175 -28.35 -14.75 -13.25
CA TYR A 175 -29.31 -15.52 -12.47
C TYR A 175 -30.74 -15.43 -13.06
N ILE A 176 -31.13 -14.24 -13.52
CA ILE A 176 -32.45 -14.04 -14.15
C ILE A 176 -32.55 -14.84 -15.45
N LYS A 177 -31.51 -14.81 -16.29
CA LYS A 177 -31.50 -15.63 -17.50
C LYS A 177 -31.65 -17.11 -17.17
N LYS A 178 -30.85 -17.61 -16.22
CA LYS A 178 -30.94 -19.02 -15.81
C LYS A 178 -32.29 -19.36 -15.18
N PHE A 179 -32.94 -18.42 -14.49
CA PHE A 179 -34.29 -18.60 -13.98
C PHE A 179 -35.30 -18.84 -15.11
N PHE A 180 -35.28 -18.01 -16.18
CA PHE A 180 -36.17 -18.17 -17.31
C PHE A 180 -35.84 -19.42 -18.17
N GLU A 181 -34.60 -19.88 -18.21
CA GLU A 181 -34.26 -21.17 -18.80
C GLU A 181 -35.00 -22.35 -18.10
N ASN A 182 -35.19 -22.26 -16.76
CA ASN A 182 -35.92 -23.25 -15.99
C ASN A 182 -37.44 -23.03 -15.98
N TYR A 183 -37.92 -21.82 -16.28
CA TYR A 183 -39.33 -21.43 -16.30
C TYR A 183 -39.68 -20.64 -17.56
N PRO A 184 -39.66 -21.30 -18.74
CA PRO A 184 -39.85 -20.61 -20.03
C PRO A 184 -41.24 -19.94 -20.18
N GLU A 185 -42.25 -20.46 -19.49
CA GLU A 185 -43.60 -19.89 -19.48
C GLU A 185 -43.66 -18.46 -18.94
N LEU A 186 -42.74 -18.09 -18.02
CA LEU A 186 -42.65 -16.76 -17.44
C LEU A 186 -41.83 -15.80 -18.31
N GLU A 187 -41.02 -16.32 -19.24
CA GLU A 187 -40.15 -15.48 -20.10
C GLU A 187 -40.96 -14.54 -20.98
N SER A 188 -42.15 -14.95 -21.43
CA SER A 188 -42.98 -14.18 -22.34
C SER A 188 -43.38 -12.80 -21.80
N GLU A 189 -43.53 -12.67 -20.47
CA GLU A 189 -43.90 -11.42 -19.81
C GLU A 189 -42.70 -10.46 -19.66
N PHE A 190 -41.46 -10.97 -19.70
CA PHE A 190 -40.23 -10.22 -19.39
C PHE A 190 -39.22 -10.17 -20.53
N LYS A 191 -39.62 -10.47 -21.77
CA LYS A 191 -38.74 -10.62 -22.94
C LYS A 191 -37.83 -9.43 -23.27
N SER A 192 -38.18 -8.22 -22.83
CA SER A 192 -37.36 -7.07 -23.14
C SER A 192 -36.10 -7.01 -22.27
N SER A 193 -34.96 -6.67 -22.87
CA SER A 193 -33.70 -6.50 -22.14
C SER A 193 -33.82 -5.43 -21.04
N ALA A 194 -34.72 -4.47 -21.17
CA ALA A 194 -35.01 -3.46 -20.17
C ALA A 194 -35.68 -4.08 -18.91
N ASN A 195 -36.65 -4.97 -19.10
CA ASN A 195 -37.28 -5.66 -17.99
C ASN A 195 -36.33 -6.60 -17.26
N LEU A 196 -35.48 -7.32 -18.01
CA LEU A 196 -34.43 -8.16 -17.40
C LEU A 196 -33.45 -7.35 -16.57
N ARG A 197 -33.03 -6.18 -17.06
CA ARG A 197 -32.18 -5.26 -16.29
C ARG A 197 -32.87 -4.70 -15.05
N LYS A 198 -34.17 -4.36 -15.15
CA LYS A 198 -34.97 -3.91 -14.00
C LYS A 198 -35.00 -4.99 -12.92
N LEU A 199 -35.28 -6.24 -13.28
CA LEU A 199 -35.26 -7.36 -12.34
C LEU A 199 -33.84 -7.57 -11.75
N ALA A 200 -32.79 -7.47 -12.57
CA ALA A 200 -31.41 -7.58 -12.12
C ALA A 200 -31.06 -6.52 -11.07
N ARG A 201 -31.50 -5.29 -11.27
CA ARG A 201 -31.29 -4.20 -10.29
C ARG A 201 -32.00 -4.47 -8.97
N ASN A 202 -33.17 -5.08 -8.98
CA ASN A 202 -33.92 -5.39 -7.76
C ASN A 202 -33.23 -6.43 -6.85
N ILE A 203 -32.40 -7.31 -7.41
CA ILE A 203 -31.63 -8.32 -6.65
C ILE A 203 -30.15 -7.93 -6.51
N SER A 204 -29.71 -6.89 -7.21
CA SER A 204 -28.36 -6.34 -7.05
C SER A 204 -28.21 -5.74 -5.66
N GLY A 205 -27.03 -5.87 -5.06
CA GLY A 205 -26.74 -5.39 -3.71
C GLY A 205 -27.21 -6.32 -2.58
N THR A 206 -27.94 -7.41 -2.89
CA THR A 206 -28.28 -8.40 -1.86
C THR A 206 -27.05 -9.20 -1.46
N ARG A 207 -26.96 -9.53 -0.15
CA ARG A 207 -25.87 -10.35 0.41
C ARG A 207 -25.85 -11.71 -0.23
N ARG A 208 -24.68 -12.13 -0.67
CA ARG A 208 -24.45 -13.47 -1.24
C ARG A 208 -23.54 -14.32 -0.35
N THR A 209 -22.40 -13.76 0.05
CA THR A 209 -21.39 -14.46 0.85
C THR A 209 -20.82 -13.51 1.90
N THR A 210 -20.23 -14.09 2.93
CA THR A 210 -19.36 -13.41 3.87
C THR A 210 -17.94 -13.86 3.67
N GLY A 211 -16.99 -12.99 3.98
CA GLY A 211 -15.58 -13.29 3.86
C GLY A 211 -14.76 -12.46 4.85
N GLN A 212 -13.45 -12.56 4.73
CA GLN A 212 -12.52 -11.73 5.47
C GLN A 212 -11.79 -10.77 4.50
N HIS A 213 -11.43 -9.61 4.99
CA HIS A 213 -10.53 -8.71 4.28
C HIS A 213 -9.11 -9.31 4.26
N ALA A 214 -8.40 -9.18 3.13
CA ALA A 214 -7.09 -9.83 2.94
C ALA A 214 -6.03 -9.40 3.94
N GLY A 215 -6.08 -8.16 4.41
CA GLY A 215 -5.10 -7.59 5.34
C GLY A 215 -5.72 -6.77 6.48
N GLY A 216 -7.02 -6.50 6.43
CA GLY A 216 -7.70 -5.61 7.38
C GLY A 216 -7.86 -6.22 8.77
N LEU A 217 -7.43 -5.47 9.77
CA LEU A 217 -7.66 -5.75 11.18
C LEU A 217 -8.46 -4.61 11.79
N ILE A 218 -9.46 -4.97 12.60
CA ILE A 218 -10.25 -4.03 13.39
C ILE A 218 -9.73 -4.06 14.82
N ILE A 219 -9.40 -2.89 15.34
CA ILE A 219 -8.86 -2.72 16.69
C ILE A 219 -9.96 -2.18 17.60
N VAL A 220 -10.20 -2.88 18.70
CA VAL A 220 -11.21 -2.51 19.70
C VAL A 220 -10.56 -1.70 20.82
N PRO A 221 -11.12 -0.54 21.21
CA PRO A 221 -10.61 0.24 22.32
C PRO A 221 -10.52 -0.57 23.62
N VAL A 222 -9.57 -0.23 24.47
CA VAL A 222 -9.27 -1.00 25.69
C VAL A 222 -10.47 -1.19 26.64
N ASN A 223 -11.36 -0.19 26.70
CA ASN A 223 -12.51 -0.18 27.61
C ASN A 223 -13.79 -0.80 27.01
N ASN A 224 -13.74 -1.28 25.75
CA ASN A 224 -14.89 -1.83 25.06
C ASN A 224 -14.65 -3.29 24.66
N GLU A 225 -15.73 -3.99 24.34
CA GLU A 225 -15.70 -5.30 23.72
C GLU A 225 -16.17 -5.23 22.27
N ILE A 226 -15.74 -6.17 21.43
CA ILE A 226 -16.15 -6.19 20.02
C ILE A 226 -17.67 -6.26 19.85
N LEU A 227 -18.37 -6.92 20.80
CA LEU A 227 -19.81 -7.08 20.77
C LEU A 227 -20.56 -5.77 21.02
N ASP A 228 -19.92 -4.72 21.53
CA ASP A 228 -20.49 -3.38 21.63
C ASP A 228 -20.67 -2.74 20.24
N PHE A 229 -19.92 -3.20 19.24
CA PHE A 229 -19.89 -2.63 17.90
C PHE A 229 -20.48 -3.55 16.84
N THR A 230 -20.19 -4.86 16.90
CA THR A 230 -20.59 -5.82 15.87
C THR A 230 -20.61 -7.24 16.41
N PRO A 231 -21.54 -8.09 15.96
CA PRO A 231 -21.40 -9.53 16.13
C PRO A 231 -20.12 -10.04 15.45
N ILE A 232 -19.66 -11.20 15.89
CA ILE A 232 -18.52 -11.91 15.27
C ILE A 232 -18.99 -13.18 14.57
N GLN A 233 -18.26 -13.61 13.55
CA GLN A 233 -18.61 -14.80 12.78
C GLN A 233 -17.35 -15.50 12.25
N TYR A 234 -17.53 -16.76 11.82
CA TYR A 234 -16.53 -17.43 11.00
C TYR A 234 -16.75 -17.04 9.53
N PRO A 235 -15.72 -16.60 8.79
CA PRO A 235 -15.86 -16.23 7.39
C PRO A 235 -16.31 -17.46 6.57
N ALA A 236 -17.28 -17.26 5.68
CA ALA A 236 -17.90 -18.33 4.87
C ALA A 236 -18.45 -19.52 5.70
N ASP A 237 -18.79 -19.29 6.97
CA ASP A 237 -19.22 -20.30 7.94
C ASP A 237 -18.19 -21.42 8.20
N ASP A 238 -16.93 -21.22 7.83
CA ASP A 238 -15.84 -22.18 8.00
C ASP A 238 -15.20 -22.06 9.39
N LYS A 239 -15.59 -22.97 10.27
CA LYS A 239 -15.04 -23.08 11.64
C LYS A 239 -13.66 -23.73 11.70
N SER A 240 -13.20 -24.37 10.62
CA SER A 240 -11.92 -25.11 10.62
C SER A 240 -10.71 -24.19 10.70
N THR A 241 -10.84 -22.95 10.21
CA THR A 241 -9.75 -21.95 10.22
C THR A 241 -9.51 -21.32 11.57
N ASN A 242 -10.47 -21.43 12.49
CA ASN A 242 -10.46 -20.77 13.81
C ASN A 242 -10.25 -19.23 13.75
N ILE A 243 -10.56 -18.62 12.60
CA ILE A 243 -10.46 -17.17 12.38
C ILE A 243 -11.81 -16.56 12.65
N LEU A 244 -11.85 -15.57 13.55
CA LEU A 244 -13.04 -14.76 13.81
C LEU A 244 -12.96 -13.44 13.05
N THR A 245 -14.07 -13.10 12.37
CA THR A 245 -14.21 -11.82 11.68
C THR A 245 -15.36 -11.03 12.27
N THR A 246 -15.33 -9.71 12.05
CA THR A 246 -16.52 -8.88 12.28
C THR A 246 -17.64 -9.32 11.35
N HIS A 247 -18.89 -9.28 11.85
CA HIS A 247 -20.06 -9.63 11.02
C HIS A 247 -20.47 -8.48 10.12
N PHE A 248 -20.41 -7.24 10.63
CA PHE A 248 -20.67 -6.06 9.81
C PHE A 248 -19.51 -5.83 8.84
N ASN A 249 -19.83 -5.25 7.70
CA ASN A 249 -18.82 -4.86 6.73
C ASN A 249 -17.85 -3.86 7.37
N TYR A 250 -16.56 -4.08 7.15
CA TYR A 250 -15.52 -3.22 7.71
C TYR A 250 -15.73 -1.72 7.42
N ARG A 251 -16.28 -1.38 6.24
CA ARG A 251 -16.55 0.01 5.85
C ARG A 251 -17.51 0.75 6.80
N THR A 252 -18.43 0.02 7.41
CA THR A 252 -19.34 0.61 8.42
C THR A 252 -18.64 0.78 9.77
N LEU A 253 -17.61 -0.01 10.04
CA LEU A 253 -16.87 0.02 11.31
C LEU A 253 -15.72 1.01 11.30
N GLU A 254 -15.16 1.37 10.13
CA GLU A 254 -14.09 2.35 9.98
C GLU A 254 -14.43 3.73 10.55
N GLU A 255 -15.69 4.11 10.58
CA GLU A 255 -16.14 5.38 11.16
C GLU A 255 -16.04 5.43 12.71
N THR A 256 -15.90 4.26 13.37
CA THR A 256 -15.94 4.14 14.84
C THR A 256 -14.77 3.37 15.44
N LEU A 257 -14.11 2.52 14.68
CA LEU A 257 -13.02 1.66 15.10
C LEU A 257 -11.81 1.84 14.21
N LEU A 258 -10.63 1.81 14.81
CA LEU A 258 -9.39 1.84 14.06
C LEU A 258 -9.26 0.58 13.20
N LYS A 259 -9.04 0.77 11.91
CA LYS A 259 -8.66 -0.28 10.96
C LYS A 259 -7.17 -0.16 10.64
N LEU A 260 -6.49 -1.28 10.60
CA LEU A 260 -5.12 -1.41 10.11
C LEU A 260 -5.10 -2.32 8.89
N ASP A 261 -4.45 -1.90 7.82
CA ASP A 261 -4.28 -2.70 6.61
C ASP A 261 -2.87 -3.28 6.53
N LEU A 262 -2.72 -4.53 7.00
CA LEU A 262 -1.48 -5.30 6.99
C LEU A 262 -1.56 -6.35 5.89
N LEU A 263 -1.17 -5.95 4.69
CA LEU A 263 -1.34 -6.75 3.48
C LEU A 263 -0.19 -7.74 3.30
N GLY A 264 -0.51 -8.99 2.98
CA GLY A 264 0.48 -9.96 2.48
C GLY A 264 0.73 -9.71 1.00
N HIS A 265 1.97 -9.44 0.64
CA HIS A 265 2.36 -9.14 -0.74
C HIS A 265 3.55 -10.01 -1.17
N ASN A 266 3.59 -10.35 -2.46
CA ASN A 266 4.65 -11.21 -3.00
C ASN A 266 5.99 -10.46 -3.20
N VAL A 267 5.98 -9.14 -3.36
CA VAL A 267 7.21 -8.38 -3.60
C VAL A 267 8.18 -8.46 -2.42
N PRO A 268 7.80 -8.20 -1.16
CA PRO A 268 8.70 -8.40 -0.03
C PRO A 268 9.20 -9.86 0.10
N SER A 269 8.36 -10.85 -0.22
CA SER A 269 8.77 -12.28 -0.24
C SER A 269 9.82 -12.56 -1.32
N ILE A 270 9.66 -11.99 -2.52
CA ILE A 270 10.63 -12.12 -3.63
C ILE A 270 11.94 -11.43 -3.24
N ILE A 271 11.89 -10.24 -2.69
CA ILE A 271 13.08 -9.50 -2.22
C ILE A 271 13.84 -10.34 -1.18
N LYS A 272 13.13 -10.89 -0.19
CA LYS A 272 13.74 -11.77 0.82
C LYS A 272 14.38 -13.02 0.22
N GLN A 273 13.72 -13.63 -0.75
CA GLN A 273 14.29 -14.79 -1.45
C GLN A 273 15.53 -14.43 -2.26
N LEU A 274 15.52 -13.29 -2.95
CA LEU A 274 16.68 -12.80 -3.69
C LEU A 274 17.85 -12.47 -2.76
N GLU A 275 17.60 -11.82 -1.62
CA GLU A 275 18.61 -11.59 -0.58
C GLU A 275 19.25 -12.91 -0.14
N ASN A 276 18.43 -13.92 0.18
CA ASN A 276 18.91 -15.22 0.62
C ASN A 276 19.75 -15.95 -0.45
N LEU A 277 19.42 -15.79 -1.73
CA LEU A 277 20.12 -16.42 -2.84
C LEU A 277 21.43 -15.71 -3.23
N THR A 278 21.45 -14.38 -3.11
CA THR A 278 22.58 -13.55 -3.57
C THR A 278 23.50 -13.12 -2.44
N GLY A 279 22.99 -13.09 -1.21
CA GLY A 279 23.68 -12.49 -0.06
C GLY A 279 23.79 -10.96 -0.13
N ILE A 280 23.05 -10.31 -1.03
CA ILE A 280 23.06 -8.85 -1.20
C ILE A 280 21.90 -8.27 -0.39
N ASP A 281 22.21 -7.35 0.51
CA ASP A 281 21.22 -6.58 1.24
C ASP A 281 20.47 -5.65 0.26
N PRO A 282 19.14 -5.80 0.09
CA PRO A 282 18.35 -5.01 -0.85
C PRO A 282 18.40 -3.51 -0.56
N MET A 283 18.62 -3.10 0.69
CA MET A 283 18.74 -1.69 1.09
C MET A 283 20.03 -1.02 0.57
N THR A 284 21.00 -1.82 0.11
CA THR A 284 22.25 -1.31 -0.45
C THR A 284 22.22 -1.14 -1.98
N ILE A 285 21.16 -1.61 -2.64
CA ILE A 285 21.01 -1.53 -4.08
C ILE A 285 20.72 -0.08 -4.49
N PRO A 286 21.49 0.53 -5.38
CA PRO A 286 21.27 1.90 -5.79
C PRO A 286 19.96 2.03 -6.59
N ILE A 287 19.13 2.99 -6.21
CA ILE A 287 17.93 3.38 -6.97
C ILE A 287 18.40 4.20 -8.17
N GLY A 288 17.84 3.94 -9.36
CA GLY A 288 18.17 4.70 -10.57
C GLY A 288 19.36 4.15 -11.36
N ASP A 289 19.72 2.87 -11.17
CA ASP A 289 20.68 2.20 -12.08
C ASP A 289 20.18 2.26 -13.54
N LYS A 290 21.02 2.81 -14.43
CA LYS A 290 20.62 3.12 -15.81
C LYS A 290 20.24 1.87 -16.61
N ALA A 291 20.93 0.74 -16.39
CA ALA A 291 20.64 -0.50 -17.09
C ALA A 291 19.29 -1.08 -16.63
N THR A 292 19.01 -1.00 -15.34
CA THR A 292 17.71 -1.39 -14.76
C THR A 292 16.57 -0.48 -15.23
N MET A 293 16.80 0.84 -15.24
CA MET A 293 15.80 1.79 -15.73
C MET A 293 15.51 1.65 -17.23
N ALA A 294 16.49 1.25 -18.02
CA ALA A 294 16.31 0.98 -19.46
C ALA A 294 15.31 -0.17 -19.73
N LEU A 295 15.05 -1.06 -18.77
CA LEU A 295 14.06 -2.14 -18.91
C LEU A 295 12.62 -1.62 -19.13
N PHE A 296 12.34 -0.42 -18.70
CA PHE A 296 11.02 0.21 -18.89
C PHE A 296 10.80 0.73 -20.33
N SER A 297 11.87 0.88 -21.10
CA SER A 297 11.84 1.36 -22.49
C SER A 297 12.29 0.32 -23.52
N SER A 298 13.18 -0.61 -23.14
CA SER A 298 13.72 -1.63 -24.06
C SER A 298 14.09 -2.93 -23.36
N THR A 299 14.50 -3.94 -24.13
CA THR A 299 15.06 -5.20 -23.63
C THR A 299 16.60 -5.25 -23.76
N ASP A 300 17.24 -4.17 -24.18
CA ASP A 300 18.69 -4.17 -24.52
C ASP A 300 19.58 -4.57 -23.34
N SER A 301 19.21 -4.13 -22.12
CA SER A 301 19.95 -4.46 -20.89
C SER A 301 19.92 -5.95 -20.53
N LEU A 302 19.02 -6.75 -21.12
CA LEU A 302 18.85 -8.17 -20.83
C LEU A 302 19.60 -9.07 -21.83
N ASP A 303 20.16 -8.49 -22.90
CA ASP A 303 20.78 -9.24 -24.02
C ASP A 303 19.86 -10.36 -24.59
N ILE A 304 18.55 -10.11 -24.61
CA ILE A 304 17.56 -11.07 -25.11
C ILE A 304 17.42 -10.86 -26.61
N LYS A 305 17.60 -11.95 -27.39
CA LYS A 305 17.31 -11.94 -28.81
C LYS A 305 15.80 -11.85 -29.05
N HIS A 306 15.36 -10.87 -29.83
CA HIS A 306 13.95 -10.63 -30.19
C HIS A 306 13.24 -11.84 -30.84
N GLU A 307 13.98 -12.85 -31.30
CA GLU A 307 13.42 -14.08 -31.86
C GLU A 307 12.55 -14.89 -30.88
N TYR A 308 12.70 -14.63 -29.56
CA TYR A 308 12.01 -15.40 -28.51
C TYR A 308 10.89 -14.61 -27.81
N SER A 309 10.76 -13.32 -28.04
CA SER A 309 9.70 -12.53 -27.43
C SER A 309 9.23 -11.39 -28.34
N ASN A 310 7.90 -11.25 -28.49
CA ASN A 310 7.31 -10.08 -29.11
C ASN A 310 7.23 -8.91 -28.11
N MET A 311 8.17 -8.82 -27.18
CA MET A 311 8.13 -7.83 -26.10
C MET A 311 9.19 -6.78 -26.35
N ASP A 312 8.72 -5.54 -26.41
CA ASP A 312 9.57 -4.37 -26.66
C ASP A 312 10.25 -3.86 -25.35
N LYS A 313 9.80 -4.33 -24.18
CA LYS A 313 10.25 -3.88 -22.86
C LYS A 313 10.63 -5.04 -21.94
N GLY A 314 11.62 -4.81 -21.08
CA GLY A 314 12.18 -5.80 -20.16
C GLY A 314 11.39 -6.02 -18.87
N THR A 315 10.15 -5.49 -18.74
CA THR A 315 9.41 -5.44 -17.48
C THR A 315 8.56 -6.67 -17.17
N LEU A 316 8.53 -7.70 -18.03
CA LEU A 316 7.64 -8.87 -17.89
C LEU A 316 7.74 -9.56 -16.52
N GLY A 317 8.93 -9.71 -15.98
CA GLY A 317 9.18 -10.36 -14.70
C GLY A 317 9.05 -9.44 -13.49
N ILE A 318 8.82 -8.15 -13.69
CA ILE A 318 8.71 -7.19 -12.60
C ILE A 318 7.23 -7.15 -12.14
N PRO A 319 6.96 -7.48 -10.87
CA PRO A 319 5.59 -7.44 -10.33
C PRO A 319 4.93 -6.08 -10.59
N GLU A 320 3.64 -6.11 -10.97
CA GLU A 320 2.80 -4.95 -11.32
C GLU A 320 3.19 -4.24 -12.63
N PHE A 321 4.47 -4.21 -13.02
CA PHE A 321 4.95 -3.50 -14.21
C PHE A 321 4.88 -4.31 -15.53
N GLY A 322 4.78 -5.63 -15.46
CA GLY A 322 4.76 -6.51 -16.64
C GLY A 322 3.42 -6.61 -17.36
N THR A 323 2.39 -5.86 -16.98
CA THR A 323 1.06 -5.94 -17.60
C THR A 323 1.00 -5.12 -18.90
N LYS A 324 0.19 -5.56 -19.87
CA LYS A 324 -0.02 -4.82 -21.12
C LYS A 324 -0.52 -3.39 -20.89
N PHE A 325 -1.36 -3.20 -19.87
CA PHE A 325 -1.89 -1.87 -19.53
C PHE A 325 -0.76 -0.94 -19.07
N VAL A 326 0.08 -1.39 -18.12
CA VAL A 326 1.18 -0.57 -17.61
C VAL A 326 2.22 -0.30 -18.70
N ASN A 327 2.55 -1.30 -19.53
CA ASN A 327 3.47 -1.11 -20.64
C ASN A 327 2.98 -0.06 -21.64
N SER A 328 1.65 0.02 -21.87
CA SER A 328 1.09 1.06 -22.75
C SER A 328 1.22 2.48 -22.18
N ILE A 329 1.32 2.65 -20.87
CA ILE A 329 1.54 3.98 -20.25
C ILE A 329 2.94 4.50 -20.58
N TYR A 330 3.95 3.62 -20.63
CA TYR A 330 5.32 4.01 -20.97
C TYR A 330 5.47 4.44 -22.44
N ASP A 331 4.58 3.98 -23.33
CA ASP A 331 4.58 4.38 -24.75
C ASP A 331 4.11 5.82 -24.95
N PHE A 332 3.38 6.41 -24.02
CA PHE A 332 2.92 7.81 -24.07
C PHE A 332 3.97 8.82 -23.59
N ASN A 333 5.00 8.37 -22.90
CA ASN A 333 6.03 9.23 -22.30
C ASN A 333 7.43 9.03 -22.92
N ALA A 334 7.51 8.31 -24.04
CA ALA A 334 8.76 8.04 -24.76
C ALA A 334 9.02 9.05 -25.89
#